data_9d79c05dd25df4d394769f983761b877
#
_entry.id   9d79c05dd25df4d394769f983761b877
#
_cell.length_a   1.000
_cell.length_b   1.000
_cell.length_c   1.000
_cell.angle_alpha   90.00
_cell.angle_beta   90.00
_cell.angle_gamma   90.00
#
_symmetry.space_group_name_H-M   'P 1'
#
loop_
_entity.id
_entity.type
_entity.pdbx_description
1 polymer ?
#
loop_
_entity_poly.entity_id
_entity_poly.type
_entity_poly.pdbx_seq_one_letter_code
_entity_poly.pdbx_strand_id
1 'polypeptide(L)' 'MSDIDVRIGRKLQKLRESKNLSLNDVGTRVGKARNTIHAYEKGKISISVDVLETICNVLDYCFVDLLSEIVEDMKKEEK' A
#
# COMPACT_ATOMS: atom_id res chain seq x y z
N MET A 1 -0.21 -13.28 -7.99
CA MET A 1 -0.60 -11.87 -7.79
C MET A 1 -2.11 -11.78 -7.74
N SER A 2 -2.68 -11.35 -6.63
CA SER A 2 -4.13 -11.21 -6.53
C SER A 2 -4.55 -9.79 -6.90
N ASP A 3 -5.82 -9.63 -7.30
CA ASP A 3 -6.36 -8.32 -7.63
C ASP A 3 -6.27 -7.34 -6.47
N ILE A 4 -6.56 -7.80 -5.25
CA ILE A 4 -6.50 -6.92 -4.09
C ILE A 4 -5.06 -6.48 -3.78
N ASP A 5 -4.08 -7.36 -3.97
CA ASP A 5 -2.68 -7.00 -3.76
C ASP A 5 -2.26 -5.89 -4.72
N VAL A 6 -2.67 -5.98 -5.98
CA VAL A 6 -2.38 -4.95 -6.98
C VAL A 6 -3.03 -3.63 -6.60
N ARG A 7 -4.29 -3.66 -6.16
CA ARG A 7 -5.03 -2.44 -5.77
C ARG A 7 -4.40 -1.77 -4.55
N ILE A 8 -4.04 -2.56 -3.54
CA ILE A 8 -3.36 -2.03 -2.35
C ILE A 8 -2.04 -1.39 -2.76
N GLY A 9 -1.26 -2.10 -3.58
CA GLY A 9 0.04 -1.61 -4.02
C GLY A 9 -0.04 -0.28 -4.74
N ARG A 10 -1.01 -0.11 -5.63
CA ARG A 10 -1.21 1.14 -6.36
C ARG A 10 -1.53 2.30 -5.43
N LYS A 11 -2.41 2.06 -4.46
CA LYS A 11 -2.78 3.09 -3.48
C LYS A 11 -1.56 3.52 -2.66
N LEU A 12 -0.78 2.54 -2.19
CA LEU A 12 0.42 2.83 -1.41
C LEU A 12 1.42 3.64 -2.22
N GLN A 13 1.62 3.28 -3.48
CA GLN A 13 2.54 4.01 -4.35
C GLN A 13 2.10 5.46 -4.52
N LYS A 14 0.83 5.70 -4.80
CA LYS A 14 0.30 7.05 -4.97
C LYS A 14 0.46 7.88 -3.70
N LEU A 15 0.16 7.29 -2.55
CA LEU A 15 0.31 7.98 -1.28
C LEU A 15 1.77 8.33 -1.00
N ARG A 16 2.67 7.37 -1.22
CA ARG A 16 4.10 7.59 -1.02
C ARG A 16 4.60 8.74 -1.90
N GLU A 17 4.24 8.70 -3.17
CA GLU A 17 4.67 9.73 -4.12
C GLU A 17 4.10 11.09 -3.77
N SER A 18 2.84 11.13 -3.30
CA SER A 18 2.22 12.39 -2.89
C SER A 18 2.92 13.02 -1.69
N LYS A 19 3.61 12.22 -0.88
CA LYS A 19 4.38 12.69 0.26
C LYS A 19 5.84 12.96 -0.08
N ASN A 20 6.23 12.79 -1.35
CA ASN A 20 7.61 12.95 -1.82
C ASN A 20 8.60 12.03 -1.10
N LEU A 21 8.14 10.82 -0.76
CA LEU A 21 8.98 9.82 -0.11
C LEU A 21 9.50 8.82 -1.12
N SER A 22 10.76 8.41 -0.97
CA SER A 22 11.34 7.34 -1.79
C SER A 22 10.93 5.98 -1.24
N LEU A 23 11.15 4.93 -2.05
CA LEU A 23 10.97 3.56 -1.58
C LEU A 23 11.85 3.29 -0.36
N ASN A 24 13.09 3.79 -0.40
CA ASN A 24 14.02 3.60 0.71
C ASN A 24 13.56 4.33 1.98
N ASP A 25 12.96 5.52 1.82
CA ASP A 25 12.43 6.26 2.98
C ASP A 25 11.36 5.46 3.70
N VAL A 26 10.41 4.91 2.96
CA VAL A 26 9.34 4.10 3.55
C VAL A 26 9.92 2.82 4.14
N GLY A 27 10.78 2.14 3.40
CA GLY A 27 11.41 0.90 3.86
C GLY A 27 12.13 1.08 5.18
N THR A 28 12.94 2.14 5.29
CA THR A 28 13.67 2.43 6.51
C THR A 28 12.73 2.63 7.70
N ARG A 29 11.64 3.36 7.49
CA ARG A 29 10.68 3.69 8.56
C ARG A 29 9.88 2.48 9.02
N VAL A 30 9.62 1.52 8.13
CA VAL A 30 8.83 0.33 8.49
C VAL A 30 9.71 -0.91 8.72
N GLY A 31 11.02 -0.77 8.61
CA GLY A 31 11.95 -1.89 8.85
C GLY A 31 11.94 -2.93 7.74
N LYS A 32 11.73 -2.52 6.50
CA LYS A 32 11.72 -3.39 5.33
C LYS A 32 12.72 -2.91 4.28
N ALA A 33 13.24 -3.83 3.50
CA ALA A 33 14.13 -3.48 2.40
C ALA A 33 13.40 -2.71 1.31
N ARG A 34 14.11 -1.84 0.60
CA ARG A 34 13.58 -1.08 -0.53
C ARG A 34 12.88 -2.00 -1.55
N ASN A 35 13.50 -3.11 -1.88
CA ASN A 35 12.93 -4.04 -2.87
C ASN A 35 11.63 -4.67 -2.38
N THR A 36 11.49 -4.87 -1.07
CA THR A 36 10.25 -5.39 -0.49
C THR A 36 9.11 -4.38 -0.66
N ILE A 37 9.39 -3.10 -0.38
CA ILE A 37 8.38 -2.05 -0.57
C ILE A 37 7.97 -1.96 -2.05
N HIS A 38 8.94 -2.04 -2.94
CA HIS A 38 8.67 -2.04 -4.38
C HIS A 38 7.76 -3.22 -4.77
N ALA A 39 8.06 -4.42 -4.25
CA ALA A 39 7.24 -5.60 -4.53
C ALA A 39 5.80 -5.44 -4.03
N TYR A 40 5.62 -4.82 -2.85
CA TYR A 40 4.28 -4.51 -2.33
C TYR A 40 3.54 -3.57 -3.29
N GLU A 41 4.21 -2.51 -3.74
CA GLU A 41 3.57 -1.52 -4.63
C GLU A 41 3.19 -2.11 -5.99
N LYS A 42 3.94 -3.08 -6.45
CA LYS A 42 3.65 -3.77 -7.72
C LYS A 42 2.69 -4.94 -7.57
N GLY A 43 2.27 -5.26 -6.36
CA GLY A 43 1.36 -6.37 -6.11
C GLY A 43 1.99 -7.73 -6.32
N LYS A 44 3.32 -7.82 -6.33
CA LYS A 44 4.03 -9.08 -6.57
C LYS A 44 4.01 -10.01 -5.36
N ILE A 45 3.91 -9.44 -4.17
CA ILE A 45 3.80 -10.20 -2.93
C ILE A 45 2.65 -9.62 -2.12
N SER A 46 2.02 -10.48 -1.31
CA SER A 46 0.93 -10.05 -0.44
C SER A 46 1.48 -9.32 0.78
N ILE A 47 0.79 -8.27 1.20
CA ILE A 47 1.16 -7.52 2.38
C ILE A 47 0.28 -7.97 3.54
N SER A 48 0.88 -8.25 4.69
CA SER A 48 0.11 -8.60 5.88
C SER A 48 -0.59 -7.37 6.43
N VAL A 49 -1.68 -7.61 7.18
CA VAL A 49 -2.50 -6.52 7.72
C VAL A 49 -1.68 -5.62 8.65
N ASP A 50 -0.84 -6.19 9.49
CA ASP A 50 -0.03 -5.42 10.43
C ASP A 50 1.01 -4.56 9.71
N VAL A 51 1.64 -5.09 8.66
CA VAL A 51 2.60 -4.31 7.86
C VAL A 51 1.88 -3.20 7.12
N LEU A 52 0.70 -3.49 6.57
CA LEU A 52 -0.09 -2.48 5.88
C LEU A 52 -0.46 -1.32 6.83
N GLU A 53 -0.88 -1.66 8.04
CA GLU A 53 -1.19 -0.64 9.05
C GLU A 53 0.04 0.22 9.36
N THR A 54 1.20 -0.41 9.52
CA THR A 54 2.44 0.31 9.78
C THR A 54 2.80 1.27 8.64
N ILE A 55 2.65 0.82 7.40
CA ILE A 55 2.91 1.66 6.24
C ILE A 55 1.93 2.84 6.19
N CYS A 56 0.65 2.58 6.46
CA CYS A 56 -0.34 3.66 6.51
C CYS A 56 0.01 4.71 7.56
N ASN A 57 0.50 4.28 8.72
CA ASN A 57 0.94 5.21 9.76
C ASN A 57 2.11 6.07 9.28
N VAL A 58 3.07 5.47 8.58
CA VAL A 58 4.21 6.21 8.02
C VAL A 58 3.76 7.22 6.98
N LEU A 59 2.76 6.86 6.19
CA LEU A 59 2.21 7.72 5.13
C LEU A 59 1.17 8.71 5.66
N ASP A 60 0.91 8.69 6.97
CA ASP A 60 -0.09 9.55 7.61
C ASP A 60 -1.46 9.42 6.96
N TYR A 61 -1.89 8.19 6.75
CA TYR A 61 -3.16 7.88 6.12
C TYR A 61 -3.93 6.87 6.95
N CYS A 62 -5.25 7.03 7.03
CA CYS A 62 -6.08 6.14 7.83
C CYS A 62 -6.18 4.76 7.16
N PHE A 63 -5.77 3.72 7.89
CA PHE A 63 -5.80 2.34 7.43
C PHE A 63 -7.22 1.91 7.02
N VAL A 64 -8.22 2.29 7.82
CA VAL A 64 -9.61 1.95 7.53
C VAL A 64 -10.08 2.64 6.25
N ASP A 65 -9.71 3.90 6.06
CA ASP A 65 -10.08 4.65 4.86
C ASP A 65 -9.45 4.01 3.62
N LEU A 66 -8.20 3.58 3.71
CA LEU A 66 -7.53 2.91 2.60
C LEU A 66 -8.30 1.66 2.17
N LEU A 67 -8.64 0.80 3.13
CA LEU A 67 -9.36 -0.44 2.84
C LEU A 67 -10.76 -0.14 2.31
N SER A 68 -11.46 0.84 2.90
CA SER A 68 -12.80 1.22 2.45
C SER A 68 -12.79 1.70 0.99
N GLU A 69 -11.80 2.50 0.61
CA GLU A 69 -11.67 2.99 -0.77
C GLU A 69 -11.43 1.86 -1.74
N ILE A 70 -10.58 0.89 -1.37
CA ILE A 70 -10.31 -0.28 -2.21
C ILE A 70 -11.58 -1.12 -2.38
N VAL A 71 -12.31 -1.37 -1.30
CA VAL A 71 -13.54 -2.15 -1.34
C VAL A 71 -14.59 -1.44 -2.20
N GLU A 72 -14.73 -0.13 -2.08
CA GLU A 72 -15.68 0.63 -2.90
C GLU A 72 -15.32 0.55 -4.38
N ASP A 73 -14.05 0.67 -4.73
CA ASP A 73 -13.60 0.54 -6.11
C ASP A 73 -13.92 -0.84 -6.67
N MET A 74 -13.71 -1.89 -5.87
CA MET A 74 -14.02 -3.26 -6.28
C MET A 74 -15.52 -3.45 -6.50
N LYS A 75 -16.35 -2.87 -5.64
CA LYS A 75 -17.82 -2.95 -5.78
C LYS A 75 -18.30 -2.28 -7.06
N LYS A 76 -17.71 -1.16 -7.43
CA LYS A 76 -18.09 -0.44 -8.65
C LYS A 76 -17.82 -1.27 -9.90
N GLU A 77 -16.81 -2.13 -9.86
CA GLU A 77 -16.43 -2.96 -11.01
C GLU A 77 -17.21 -4.24 -11.12
N GLU A 78 -18.00 -4.60 -10.11
CA GLU A 78 -18.79 -5.83 -10.08
C GLU A 78 -20.12 -5.72 -10.79
N LYS A 79 -20.42 -4.62 -11.39
CA LYS A 79 -21.71 -4.41 -12.10
C LYS A 79 -21.81 -5.17 -13.42
#